data_e74b2ab1d88a59cf6ca9cdda907b893b
#
_entry.id   e74b2ab1d88a59cf6ca9cdda907b893b
#
_cell.length_a   1.000
_cell.length_b   1.000
_cell.length_c   1.000
_cell.angle_alpha   90.00
_cell.angle_beta   90.00
_cell.angle_gamma   90.00
#
_symmetry.space_group_name_H-M   'P 1'
#
loop_
_entity.id
_entity.type
_entity.pdbx_description
1 polymer ?
#
loop_
_entity_poly.entity_id
_entity_poly.type
_entity_poly.pdbx_seq_one_letter_code
_entity_poly.pdbx_strand_id
1 'polypeptide(L)'
;PIKYLKFYMLQVLTGLDVAIGPSFFLKVYYSIVNLSLYSAVIGCVTVYIFYRFVEIKKEPINVALLWGVVAIMPLTYGMFALTGYYPQIAFGLGNRVTTLYSLTLSFLVIFLFMQNKWISTIVFIIFIFSVLGISDHWKAWNKHQMSVFNNIRNNRQLQDYKGDKVIFVSGNQYSKYGKLSHIEFFSEHWVPNAVFRLALDRNDVTAMAINKRFKYINGQLVDTKYKHEININDYINVYDSEKDVLLKIDADGINSYISSLPSETRH
;
A
#
# COMPACT_ATOMS: atom_id res chain seq x y z
N PRO A 1 -6.85 28.45 13.81
CA PRO A 1 -6.21 27.78 14.95
C PRO A 1 -6.85 26.45 15.32
N ILE A 2 -8.18 26.36 15.46
CA ILE A 2 -8.89 25.13 15.89
C ILE A 2 -8.70 23.97 14.90
N LYS A 3 -8.78 24.23 13.60
CA LYS A 3 -8.58 23.22 12.55
C LYS A 3 -7.17 22.61 12.63
N TYR A 4 -6.14 23.42 12.83
CA TYR A 4 -4.77 22.96 13.00
C TYR A 4 -4.62 22.08 14.25
N LEU A 5 -5.17 22.50 15.38
CA LEU A 5 -5.13 21.71 16.62
C LEU A 5 -5.81 20.35 16.44
N LYS A 6 -6.95 20.29 15.73
CA LYS A 6 -7.63 19.02 15.40
C LYS A 6 -6.72 18.09 14.60
N PHE A 7 -6.05 18.60 13.56
CA PHE A 7 -5.13 17.78 12.75
C PHE A 7 -3.89 17.38 13.54
N TYR A 8 -3.36 18.26 14.40
CA TYR A 8 -2.25 17.91 15.26
C TYR A 8 -2.60 16.77 16.22
N MET A 9 -3.74 16.84 16.89
CA MET A 9 -4.21 15.75 17.75
C MET A 9 -4.45 14.46 16.99
N LEU A 10 -4.98 14.54 15.76
CA LEU A 10 -5.11 13.38 14.89
C LEU A 10 -3.76 12.73 14.60
N GLN A 11 -2.71 13.51 14.29
CA GLN A 11 -1.36 12.99 14.06
C GLN A 11 -0.79 12.31 15.30
N VAL A 12 -0.97 12.89 16.48
CA VAL A 12 -0.51 12.30 17.75
C VAL A 12 -1.22 10.96 18.01
N LEU A 13 -2.55 10.94 17.93
CA LEU A 13 -3.34 9.73 18.20
C LEU A 13 -3.03 8.61 17.21
N THR A 14 -3.00 8.93 15.92
CA THR A 14 -2.68 7.93 14.87
C THR A 14 -1.21 7.52 14.94
N GLY A 15 -0.30 8.39 15.31
CA GLY A 15 1.11 8.07 15.56
C GLY A 15 1.29 7.10 16.72
N LEU A 16 0.62 7.32 17.82
CA LEU A 16 0.64 6.40 18.98
C LEU A 16 0.02 5.04 18.62
N ASP A 17 -1.06 5.02 17.85
CA ASP A 17 -1.68 3.77 17.40
C ASP A 17 -0.73 2.95 16.51
N VAL A 18 -0.01 3.61 15.60
CA VAL A 18 0.98 2.94 14.74
C VAL A 18 2.22 2.48 15.52
N ALA A 19 2.58 3.17 16.61
CA ALA A 19 3.80 2.90 17.38
C ALA A 19 3.64 1.78 18.40
N ILE A 20 2.57 1.82 19.20
CA ILE A 20 2.34 0.98 20.37
C ILE A 20 0.87 0.59 20.54
N GLY A 21 0.00 1.06 19.65
CA GLY A 21 -1.44 0.82 19.70
C GLY A 21 -1.88 -0.46 18.97
N PRO A 22 -3.19 -0.66 18.86
CA PRO A 22 -3.79 -1.84 18.22
C PRO A 22 -3.28 -2.06 16.79
N SER A 23 -3.10 -1.01 15.99
CA SER A 23 -2.61 -1.12 14.61
C SER A 23 -1.19 -1.68 14.54
N PHE A 24 -0.30 -1.34 15.48
CA PHE A 24 1.04 -1.92 15.58
C PHE A 24 0.97 -3.43 15.82
N PHE A 25 0.26 -3.87 16.84
CA PHE A 25 0.14 -5.29 17.19
C PHE A 25 -0.54 -6.09 16.07
N LEU A 26 -1.55 -5.50 15.42
CA LEU A 26 -2.22 -6.12 14.30
C LEU A 26 -1.27 -6.30 13.10
N LYS A 27 -0.43 -5.30 12.82
CA LYS A 27 0.59 -5.36 11.77
C LYS A 27 1.64 -6.43 12.06
N VAL A 28 2.13 -6.51 13.30
CA VAL A 28 3.06 -7.57 13.75
C VAL A 28 2.42 -8.95 13.57
N TYR A 29 1.20 -9.14 14.04
CA TYR A 29 0.47 -10.39 13.90
C TYR A 29 0.30 -10.81 12.43
N TYR A 30 -0.18 -9.92 11.57
CA TYR A 30 -0.35 -10.22 10.15
C TYR A 30 0.98 -10.46 9.43
N SER A 31 2.05 -9.81 9.85
CA SER A 31 3.39 -10.07 9.31
C SER A 31 3.84 -11.49 9.65
N ILE A 32 3.69 -11.91 10.90
CA ILE A 32 4.08 -13.25 11.35
C ILE A 32 3.25 -14.34 10.67
N VAL A 33 1.95 -14.13 10.50
CA VAL A 33 1.06 -15.08 9.80
C VAL A 33 1.42 -15.27 8.33
N ASN A 34 1.99 -14.24 7.69
CA ASN A 34 2.44 -14.31 6.29
C ASN A 34 3.89 -14.83 6.13
N LEU A 35 4.55 -15.21 7.21
CA LEU A 35 5.93 -15.64 7.20
C LEU A 35 6.08 -17.00 6.51
N SER A 36 6.95 -17.08 5.50
CA SER A 36 7.33 -18.35 4.88
C SER A 36 8.26 -19.16 5.78
N LEU A 37 8.27 -20.48 5.61
CA LEU A 37 9.18 -21.35 6.35
C LEU A 37 10.65 -20.95 6.15
N TYR A 38 11.01 -20.56 4.93
CA TYR A 38 12.37 -20.11 4.62
C TYR A 38 12.75 -18.84 5.41
N SER A 39 11.87 -17.86 5.41
CA SER A 39 12.08 -16.62 6.19
C SER A 39 12.07 -16.88 7.70
N ALA A 40 11.26 -17.83 8.17
CA ALA A 40 11.27 -18.22 9.58
C ALA A 40 12.62 -18.80 9.99
N VAL A 41 13.21 -19.70 9.18
CA VAL A 41 14.54 -20.27 9.44
C VAL A 41 15.61 -19.16 9.44
N ILE A 42 15.60 -18.27 8.45
CA ILE A 42 16.53 -17.12 8.42
C ILE A 42 16.36 -16.26 9.66
N GLY A 43 15.13 -15.98 10.06
CA GLY A 43 14.83 -15.22 11.28
C GLY A 43 15.43 -15.87 12.53
N CYS A 44 15.23 -17.17 12.70
CA CYS A 44 15.80 -17.93 13.83
C CYS A 44 17.33 -17.88 13.84
N VAL A 45 17.97 -18.09 12.70
CA VAL A 45 19.45 -18.00 12.58
C VAL A 45 19.93 -16.59 12.92
N THR A 46 19.26 -15.57 12.40
CA THR A 46 19.61 -14.17 12.66
C THR A 46 19.46 -13.81 14.15
N VAL A 47 18.39 -14.27 14.79
CA VAL A 47 18.18 -14.09 16.24
C VAL A 47 19.27 -14.81 17.03
N TYR A 48 19.63 -16.05 16.64
CA TYR A 48 20.68 -16.80 17.29
C TYR A 48 22.03 -16.08 17.19
N ILE A 49 22.39 -15.57 16.02
CA ILE A 49 23.61 -14.77 15.78
C ILE A 49 23.60 -13.51 16.65
N PHE A 50 22.48 -12.78 16.65
CA PHE A 50 22.33 -11.59 17.50
C PHE A 50 22.53 -11.94 18.98
N TYR A 51 21.83 -12.93 19.49
CA TYR A 51 21.92 -13.32 20.88
C TYR A 51 23.32 -13.81 21.27
N ARG A 52 23.99 -14.56 20.38
CA ARG A 52 25.30 -15.18 20.66
C ARG A 52 26.47 -14.20 20.56
N PHE A 53 26.44 -13.32 19.57
CA PHE A 53 27.61 -12.52 19.21
C PHE A 53 27.48 -11.03 19.51
N VAL A 54 26.26 -10.51 19.69
CA VAL A 54 26.09 -9.10 20.03
C VAL A 54 26.19 -8.92 21.56
N GLU A 55 27.21 -8.19 21.97
CA GLU A 55 27.37 -7.76 23.36
C GLU A 55 26.62 -6.46 23.58
N ILE A 56 25.69 -6.48 24.52
CA ILE A 56 24.98 -5.26 24.93
C ILE A 56 25.59 -4.80 26.24
N LYS A 57 26.32 -3.70 26.17
CA LYS A 57 26.90 -3.02 27.34
C LYS A 57 25.89 -2.02 27.88
N LYS A 58 25.73 -2.00 29.20
CA LYS A 58 24.94 -0.96 29.86
C LYS A 58 25.72 0.35 29.81
N GLU A 59 25.32 1.20 28.91
CA GLU A 59 25.85 2.56 28.83
C GLU A 59 24.89 3.54 29.52
N PRO A 60 25.38 4.57 30.20
CA PRO A 60 24.52 5.58 30.76
C PRO A 60 23.74 6.29 29.65
N ILE A 61 22.42 6.40 29.82
CA ILE A 61 21.58 7.09 28.86
C ILE A 61 21.99 8.57 28.79
N ASN A 62 22.36 9.02 27.60
CA ASN A 62 22.58 10.44 27.36
C ASN A 62 21.21 11.15 27.37
N VAL A 63 20.88 11.75 28.51
CA VAL A 63 19.60 12.40 28.75
C VAL A 63 19.36 13.59 27.79
N ALA A 64 20.41 14.32 27.41
CA ALA A 64 20.28 15.42 26.45
C ALA A 64 19.89 14.90 25.06
N LEU A 65 20.50 13.81 24.61
CA LEU A 65 20.16 13.16 23.35
C LEU A 65 18.74 12.60 23.38
N LEU A 66 18.33 11.96 24.49
CA LEU A 66 16.97 11.46 24.67
C LEU A 66 15.93 12.60 24.55
N TRP A 67 16.15 13.71 25.22
CA TRP A 67 15.28 14.89 25.11
C TRP A 67 15.27 15.48 23.70
N GLY A 68 16.41 15.48 23.00
CA GLY A 68 16.47 15.90 21.59
C GLY A 68 15.59 15.03 20.69
N VAL A 69 15.65 13.70 20.86
CA VAL A 69 14.82 12.76 20.11
C VAL A 69 13.33 12.95 20.45
N VAL A 70 12.99 13.09 21.73
CA VAL A 70 11.61 13.33 22.17
C VAL A 70 11.06 14.66 21.61
N ALA A 71 11.89 15.72 21.52
CA ALA A 71 11.48 17.00 20.98
C ALA A 71 11.21 16.98 19.46
N ILE A 72 11.85 16.08 18.71
CA ILE A 72 11.60 15.91 17.25
C ILE A 72 10.19 15.37 16.99
N MET A 73 9.64 14.53 17.87
CA MET A 73 8.30 13.95 17.67
C MET A 73 7.19 14.99 17.49
N PRO A 74 7.00 15.98 18.41
CA PRO A 74 5.97 17.00 18.23
C PRO A 74 6.22 17.88 16.99
N LEU A 75 7.47 18.10 16.60
CA LEU A 75 7.80 18.82 15.36
C LEU A 75 7.34 18.04 14.13
N THR A 76 7.57 16.73 14.10
CA THR A 76 7.11 15.84 13.02
C THR A 76 5.58 15.85 12.92
N TYR A 77 4.88 15.73 14.04
CA TYR A 77 3.42 15.83 14.06
C TYR A 77 2.93 17.21 13.59
N GLY A 78 3.61 18.28 14.00
CA GLY A 78 3.31 19.64 13.57
C GLY A 78 3.42 19.82 12.06
N MET A 79 4.48 19.30 11.47
CA MET A 79 4.71 19.37 10.02
C MET A 79 3.57 18.71 9.23
N PHE A 80 3.16 17.49 9.60
CA PHE A 80 2.06 16.80 8.92
C PHE A 80 0.69 17.41 9.25
N ALA A 81 0.49 17.95 10.44
CA ALA A 81 -0.74 18.66 10.80
C ALA A 81 -0.99 19.91 9.94
N LEU A 82 0.07 20.58 9.49
CA LEU A 82 -0.03 21.72 8.56
C LEU A 82 -0.63 21.34 7.23
N THR A 83 -0.34 20.12 6.72
CA THR A 83 -0.91 19.65 5.44
C THR A 83 -2.38 19.27 5.57
N GLY A 84 -2.82 18.81 6.73
CA GLY A 84 -4.20 18.39 7.02
C GLY A 84 -4.70 17.16 6.29
N TYR A 85 -3.85 16.46 5.51
CA TYR A 85 -4.28 15.40 4.61
C TYR A 85 -3.75 13.99 4.92
N TYR A 86 -2.70 13.87 5.72
CA TYR A 86 -1.96 12.61 5.86
C TYR A 86 -1.86 12.16 7.32
N PRO A 87 -2.90 11.48 7.87
CA PRO A 87 -2.77 10.83 9.18
C PRO A 87 -1.71 9.73 9.13
N GLN A 88 -1.13 9.40 10.28
CA GLN A 88 -0.23 8.26 10.40
C GLN A 88 -1.04 6.97 10.23
N ILE A 89 -0.62 6.09 9.35
CA ILE A 89 -1.29 4.79 9.12
C ILE A 89 -0.28 3.65 9.08
N ALA A 90 -0.68 2.51 9.68
CA ALA A 90 0.17 1.32 9.75
C ALA A 90 0.22 0.55 8.43
N PHE A 91 -0.83 0.65 7.61
CA PHE A 91 -1.03 -0.16 6.42
C PHE A 91 -1.14 0.70 5.16
N GLY A 92 -0.80 0.10 4.01
CA GLY A 92 -0.95 0.72 2.70
C GLY A 92 0.09 1.80 2.37
N LEU A 93 -0.17 2.50 1.27
CA LEU A 93 0.75 3.55 0.76
C LEU A 93 0.89 4.75 1.72
N GLY A 94 -0.12 5.03 2.52
CA GLY A 94 -0.07 6.08 3.54
C GLY A 94 0.96 5.82 4.64
N ASN A 95 1.44 4.58 4.79
CA ASN A 95 2.49 4.24 5.76
C ASN A 95 3.80 5.03 5.51
N ARG A 96 4.08 5.47 4.29
CA ARG A 96 5.26 6.31 3.99
C ARG A 96 5.32 7.60 4.80
N VAL A 97 4.18 8.14 5.23
CA VAL A 97 4.10 9.33 6.09
C VAL A 97 4.70 9.05 7.48
N THR A 98 4.70 7.79 7.92
CA THR A 98 5.25 7.40 9.23
C THR A 98 6.78 7.33 9.25
N THR A 99 7.48 7.52 8.13
CA THR A 99 8.93 7.29 8.02
C THR A 99 9.74 8.13 9.01
N LEU A 100 9.49 9.43 9.09
CA LEU A 100 10.21 10.31 10.04
C LEU A 100 9.88 9.94 11.49
N TYR A 101 8.63 9.64 11.76
CA TYR A 101 8.19 9.21 13.07
C TYR A 101 8.81 7.87 13.47
N SER A 102 8.86 6.90 12.55
CA SER A 102 9.46 5.58 12.81
C SER A 102 10.95 5.65 13.10
N LEU A 103 11.67 6.59 12.46
CA LEU A 103 13.08 6.85 12.75
C LEU A 103 13.26 7.32 14.20
N THR A 104 12.49 8.33 14.62
CA THR A 104 12.51 8.83 15.98
C THR A 104 12.14 7.76 17.00
N LEU A 105 11.10 6.98 16.72
CA LEU A 105 10.68 5.87 17.57
C LEU A 105 11.75 4.79 17.67
N SER A 106 12.45 4.47 16.58
CA SER A 106 13.55 3.51 16.58
C SER A 106 14.67 3.93 17.52
N PHE A 107 15.05 5.21 17.53
CA PHE A 107 16.01 5.74 18.51
C PHE A 107 15.51 5.58 19.94
N LEU A 108 14.24 5.90 20.22
CA LEU A 108 13.68 5.72 21.57
C LEU A 108 13.70 4.25 21.99
N VAL A 109 13.35 3.33 21.10
CA VAL A 109 13.42 1.88 21.36
C VAL A 109 14.85 1.46 21.68
N ILE A 110 15.84 1.92 20.92
CA ILE A 110 17.26 1.64 21.19
C ILE A 110 17.66 2.17 22.58
N PHE A 111 17.35 3.43 22.89
CA PHE A 111 17.72 4.02 24.20
C PHE A 111 17.06 3.31 25.38
N LEU A 112 15.81 2.93 25.28
CA LEU A 112 15.05 2.37 26.41
C LEU A 112 15.26 0.87 26.57
N PHE A 113 15.37 0.12 25.48
CA PHE A 113 15.35 -1.33 25.52
C PHE A 113 16.72 -1.99 25.35
N MET A 114 17.71 -1.35 24.71
CA MET A 114 19.04 -1.92 24.55
C MET A 114 19.93 -1.80 25.81
N GLN A 115 19.33 -1.62 26.98
CA GLN A 115 20.02 -1.66 28.28
C GLN A 115 20.10 -3.09 28.86
N ASN A 116 19.31 -4.01 28.32
CA ASN A 116 19.21 -5.38 28.79
C ASN A 116 19.17 -6.35 27.63
N LYS A 117 20.08 -7.33 27.63
CA LYS A 117 20.23 -8.31 26.55
C LYS A 117 18.94 -9.08 26.25
N TRP A 118 18.19 -9.49 27.26
CA TRP A 118 16.95 -10.23 27.09
C TRP A 118 15.87 -9.36 26.44
N ILE A 119 15.69 -8.15 26.93
CA ILE A 119 14.71 -7.20 26.38
C ILE A 119 15.06 -6.88 24.93
N SER A 120 16.35 -6.60 24.67
CA SER A 120 16.84 -6.35 23.31
C SER A 120 16.59 -7.51 22.36
N THR A 121 16.78 -8.73 22.85
CA THR A 121 16.53 -9.92 22.04
C THR A 121 15.03 -10.09 21.73
N ILE A 122 14.13 -9.84 22.69
CA ILE A 122 12.68 -9.89 22.47
C ILE A 122 12.27 -8.83 21.44
N VAL A 123 12.73 -7.60 21.60
CA VAL A 123 12.45 -6.51 20.64
C VAL A 123 13.00 -6.87 19.27
N PHE A 124 14.21 -7.39 19.19
CA PHE A 124 14.81 -7.83 17.94
C PHE A 124 14.02 -8.95 17.25
N ILE A 125 13.52 -9.93 18.02
CA ILE A 125 12.64 -10.98 17.50
C ILE A 125 11.40 -10.37 16.86
N ILE A 126 10.69 -9.48 17.57
CA ILE A 126 9.48 -8.84 17.05
C ILE A 126 9.77 -8.13 15.73
N PHE A 127 10.83 -7.34 15.67
CA PHE A 127 11.15 -6.58 14.47
C PHE A 127 11.62 -7.46 13.31
N ILE A 128 12.54 -8.41 13.54
CA ILE A 128 13.09 -9.22 12.45
C ILE A 128 12.01 -10.11 11.81
N PHE A 129 11.15 -10.75 12.62
CA PHE A 129 10.08 -11.57 12.06
C PHE A 129 9.01 -10.72 11.37
N SER A 130 8.71 -9.52 11.87
CA SER A 130 7.82 -8.59 11.20
C SER A 130 8.37 -8.14 9.85
N VAL A 131 9.66 -7.77 9.77
CA VAL A 131 10.32 -7.36 8.52
C VAL A 131 10.33 -8.50 7.50
N LEU A 132 10.66 -9.72 7.93
CA LEU A 132 10.68 -10.89 7.06
C LEU A 132 9.27 -11.24 6.54
N GLY A 133 8.24 -11.18 7.40
CA GLY A 133 6.86 -11.42 6.99
C GLY A 133 6.33 -10.35 6.02
N ILE A 134 6.67 -9.08 6.25
CA ILE A 134 6.37 -8.00 5.30
C ILE A 134 7.10 -8.25 3.97
N SER A 135 8.37 -8.66 4.00
CA SER A 135 9.13 -8.99 2.79
C SER A 135 8.47 -10.13 1.98
N ASP A 136 8.04 -11.20 2.67
CA ASP A 136 7.35 -12.31 2.01
C ASP A 136 6.00 -11.89 1.41
N HIS A 137 5.26 -11.03 2.10
CA HIS A 137 4.05 -10.44 1.57
C HIS A 137 4.31 -9.64 0.28
N TRP A 138 5.36 -8.82 0.26
CA TRP A 138 5.73 -8.04 -0.92
C TRP A 138 6.21 -8.92 -2.08
N LYS A 139 6.93 -10.02 -1.82
CA LYS A 139 7.31 -11.00 -2.85
C LYS A 139 6.08 -11.65 -3.47
N ALA A 140 5.13 -12.06 -2.65
CA ALA A 140 3.89 -12.68 -3.11
C ALA A 140 3.04 -11.68 -3.93
N TRP A 141 2.96 -10.43 -3.48
CA TRP A 141 2.30 -9.35 -4.22
C TRP A 141 2.97 -9.08 -5.57
N ASN A 142 4.30 -8.98 -5.61
CA ASN A 142 5.04 -8.78 -6.84
C ASN A 142 4.80 -9.94 -7.84
N LYS A 143 4.76 -11.18 -7.34
CA LYS A 143 4.41 -12.34 -8.15
C LYS A 143 3.02 -12.23 -8.76
N HIS A 144 2.04 -11.75 -7.99
CA HIS A 144 0.69 -11.50 -8.48
C HIS A 144 0.67 -10.40 -9.57
N GLN A 145 1.34 -9.27 -9.33
CA GLN A 145 1.44 -8.20 -10.33
C GLN A 145 2.08 -8.69 -11.64
N MET A 146 3.17 -9.47 -11.53
CA MET A 146 3.82 -10.06 -12.71
C MET A 146 2.93 -11.07 -13.43
N SER A 147 2.09 -11.81 -12.72
CA SER A 147 1.10 -12.69 -13.34
C SER A 147 0.09 -11.89 -14.16
N VAL A 148 -0.47 -10.81 -13.59
CA VAL A 148 -1.40 -9.92 -14.34
C VAL A 148 -0.70 -9.29 -15.55
N PHE A 149 0.53 -8.83 -15.39
CA PHE A 149 1.33 -8.28 -16.49
C PHE A 149 1.52 -9.29 -17.62
N ASN A 150 1.88 -10.55 -17.27
CA ASN A 150 2.06 -11.61 -18.25
C ASN A 150 0.75 -12.03 -18.92
N ASN A 151 -0.39 -12.00 -18.20
CA ASN A 151 -1.70 -12.24 -18.80
C ASN A 151 -1.97 -11.18 -19.88
N ILE A 152 -1.82 -9.89 -19.55
CA ILE A 152 -1.98 -8.80 -20.54
C ILE A 152 -1.05 -9.03 -21.76
N ARG A 153 0.21 -9.35 -21.50
CA ARG A 153 1.22 -9.58 -22.56
C ARG A 153 0.86 -10.74 -23.50
N ASN A 154 0.30 -11.81 -22.95
CA ASN A 154 0.03 -13.03 -23.70
C ASN A 154 -1.42 -13.12 -24.21
N ASN A 155 -2.28 -12.14 -23.87
CA ASN A 155 -3.67 -12.14 -24.29
C ASN A 155 -3.80 -11.79 -25.78
N ARG A 156 -4.25 -12.74 -26.58
CA ARG A 156 -4.38 -12.57 -28.04
C ARG A 156 -5.35 -11.44 -28.42
N GLN A 157 -6.45 -11.30 -27.68
CA GLN A 157 -7.44 -10.24 -27.94
C GLN A 157 -6.84 -8.83 -27.78
N LEU A 158 -5.92 -8.68 -26.80
CA LEU A 158 -5.20 -7.44 -26.57
C LEU A 158 -4.08 -7.21 -27.58
N GLN A 159 -3.40 -8.26 -28.01
CA GLN A 159 -2.36 -8.17 -29.04
C GLN A 159 -2.96 -7.77 -30.39
N ASP A 160 -4.11 -8.34 -30.75
CA ASP A 160 -4.82 -8.07 -31.99
C ASP A 160 -5.65 -6.76 -31.95
N TYR A 161 -5.68 -6.09 -30.80
CA TYR A 161 -6.46 -4.87 -30.62
C TYR A 161 -5.91 -3.73 -31.47
N LYS A 162 -6.80 -3.09 -32.25
CA LYS A 162 -6.39 -2.06 -33.25
C LYS A 162 -6.04 -0.69 -32.67
N GLY A 163 -6.23 -0.46 -31.36
CA GLY A 163 -5.93 0.80 -30.70
C GLY A 163 -6.89 1.95 -31.01
N ASP A 164 -8.05 1.66 -31.62
CA ASP A 164 -9.02 2.66 -32.08
C ASP A 164 -9.86 3.28 -30.93
N LYS A 165 -9.95 2.61 -29.80
CA LYS A 165 -10.70 3.05 -28.61
C LYS A 165 -9.91 2.84 -27.33
N VAL A 166 -10.30 3.54 -26.28
CA VAL A 166 -9.73 3.32 -24.94
C VAL A 166 -10.16 1.95 -24.41
N ILE A 167 -9.23 1.19 -23.86
CA ILE A 167 -9.49 -0.02 -23.10
C ILE A 167 -9.70 0.37 -21.63
N PHE A 168 -10.90 0.14 -21.12
CA PHE A 168 -11.16 0.27 -19.69
C PHE A 168 -10.70 -0.99 -18.96
N VAL A 169 -10.05 -0.83 -17.81
CA VAL A 169 -9.49 -1.94 -17.04
C VAL A 169 -10.21 -2.05 -15.71
N SER A 170 -10.81 -3.20 -15.47
CA SER A 170 -11.46 -3.56 -14.21
C SER A 170 -10.71 -4.71 -13.53
N GLY A 171 -11.02 -4.96 -12.26
CA GLY A 171 -10.34 -5.96 -11.45
C GLY A 171 -8.95 -5.51 -10.98
N ASN A 172 -8.39 -6.20 -10.02
CA ASN A 172 -7.06 -5.91 -9.44
C ASN A 172 -6.83 -4.44 -9.04
N GLN A 173 -7.88 -3.69 -8.79
CA GLN A 173 -7.79 -2.27 -8.47
C GLN A 173 -7.27 -2.06 -7.08
N TYR A 174 -7.74 -2.86 -6.14
CA TYR A 174 -7.32 -2.82 -4.74
C TYR A 174 -6.74 -4.16 -4.37
N SER A 175 -5.58 -4.16 -3.75
CA SER A 175 -4.97 -5.38 -3.28
C SER A 175 -5.80 -5.98 -2.15
N LYS A 176 -6.43 -7.10 -2.45
CA LYS A 176 -6.96 -8.03 -1.45
C LYS A 176 -5.94 -9.10 -1.08
N TYR A 177 -4.69 -8.94 -1.49
CA TYR A 177 -3.65 -9.93 -1.28
C TYR A 177 -3.17 -9.90 0.17
N GLY A 178 -3.83 -10.69 1.01
CA GLY A 178 -3.54 -10.75 2.43
C GLY A 178 -3.97 -9.49 3.21
N LYS A 179 -3.83 -9.56 4.52
CA LYS A 179 -4.29 -8.51 5.43
C LYS A 179 -3.30 -7.36 5.64
N LEU A 180 -2.07 -7.50 5.14
CA LEU A 180 -1.03 -6.46 5.23
C LEU A 180 -1.13 -5.40 4.14
N SER A 181 -1.83 -5.71 3.06
CA SER A 181 -1.81 -4.86 1.90
C SER A 181 -3.02 -3.98 1.80
N HIS A 182 -2.76 -2.75 1.51
CA HIS A 182 -3.67 -1.86 0.84
C HIS A 182 -2.89 -1.20 -0.30
N ILE A 183 -2.65 -1.99 -1.36
CA ILE A 183 -1.94 -1.51 -2.53
C ILE A 183 -2.93 -1.43 -3.67
N GLU A 184 -2.98 -0.26 -4.25
CA GLU A 184 -3.75 0.02 -5.42
C GLU A 184 -2.92 -0.34 -6.66
N PHE A 185 -3.41 -1.25 -7.50
CA PHE A 185 -2.75 -1.60 -8.75
C PHE A 185 -3.37 -0.86 -9.92
N PHE A 186 -4.62 -1.14 -10.24
CA PHE A 186 -5.35 -0.45 -11.30
C PHE A 186 -6.40 0.55 -10.78
N SER A 187 -6.19 1.13 -9.62
CA SER A 187 -7.13 2.07 -9.02
C SER A 187 -7.11 3.46 -9.67
N GLU A 188 -5.94 3.89 -10.10
CA GLU A 188 -5.76 5.21 -10.70
C GLU A 188 -5.75 5.13 -12.23
N HIS A 189 -6.40 6.09 -12.88
CA HIS A 189 -6.68 6.04 -14.30
C HIS A 189 -5.43 5.98 -15.21
N TRP A 190 -4.29 6.49 -14.76
CA TRP A 190 -3.04 6.50 -15.56
C TRP A 190 -2.22 5.21 -15.46
N VAL A 191 -2.38 4.42 -14.41
CA VAL A 191 -1.55 3.22 -14.18
C VAL A 191 -1.77 2.17 -15.26
N PRO A 192 -3.02 1.80 -15.64
CA PRO A 192 -3.24 0.83 -16.72
C PRO A 192 -2.57 1.23 -18.03
N ASN A 193 -2.55 2.51 -18.37
CA ASN A 193 -1.93 2.98 -19.61
C ASN A 193 -0.45 2.60 -19.69
N ALA A 194 0.30 2.85 -18.63
CA ALA A 194 1.71 2.49 -18.56
C ALA A 194 1.94 0.97 -18.60
N VAL A 195 1.12 0.21 -17.87
CA VAL A 195 1.22 -1.26 -17.80
C VAL A 195 0.91 -1.89 -19.17
N PHE A 196 -0.15 -1.44 -19.85
CA PHE A 196 -0.55 -1.98 -21.15
C PHE A 196 0.49 -1.68 -22.23
N ARG A 197 0.98 -0.44 -22.31
CA ARG A 197 2.04 -0.08 -23.25
C ARG A 197 3.30 -0.90 -23.07
N LEU A 198 3.70 -1.10 -21.81
CA LEU A 198 4.88 -1.90 -21.48
C LEU A 198 4.66 -3.40 -21.77
N ALA A 199 3.48 -3.93 -21.42
CA ALA A 199 3.19 -5.35 -21.59
C ALA A 199 3.04 -5.75 -23.06
N LEU A 200 2.38 -4.91 -23.87
CA LEU A 200 2.12 -5.16 -25.29
C LEU A 200 3.24 -4.65 -26.21
N ASP A 201 4.23 -3.92 -25.65
CA ASP A 201 5.29 -3.22 -26.41
C ASP A 201 4.72 -2.32 -27.51
N ARG A 202 3.66 -1.54 -27.19
CA ARG A 202 2.89 -0.73 -28.13
C ARG A 202 2.58 0.64 -27.53
N ASN A 203 2.74 1.71 -28.32
CA ASN A 203 2.43 3.08 -27.90
C ASN A 203 1.05 3.57 -28.37
N ASP A 204 0.41 2.88 -29.28
CA ASP A 204 -0.91 3.20 -29.84
C ASP A 204 -2.07 2.73 -28.95
N VAL A 205 -1.81 1.92 -27.94
CA VAL A 205 -2.83 1.46 -26.97
C VAL A 205 -3.00 2.47 -25.86
N THR A 206 -4.26 2.84 -25.60
CA THR A 206 -4.64 3.65 -24.44
C THR A 206 -5.51 2.82 -23.49
N ALA A 207 -5.10 2.73 -22.22
CA ALA A 207 -5.85 2.01 -21.21
C ALA A 207 -6.12 2.89 -19.98
N MET A 208 -7.28 2.72 -19.36
CA MET A 208 -7.74 3.51 -18.22
C MET A 208 -8.48 2.62 -17.21
N ALA A 209 -8.26 2.82 -15.92
CA ALA A 209 -9.02 2.11 -14.89
C ALA A 209 -10.50 2.52 -14.91
N ILE A 210 -11.40 1.55 -14.77
CA ILE A 210 -12.82 1.77 -14.54
C ILE A 210 -13.24 1.17 -13.19
N ASN A 211 -13.96 1.95 -12.39
CA ASN A 211 -14.43 1.56 -11.07
C ASN A 211 -15.74 2.26 -10.72
N LYS A 212 -16.28 2.05 -9.51
CA LYS A 212 -17.54 2.68 -9.05
C LYS A 212 -17.55 4.20 -8.96
N ARG A 213 -16.42 4.87 -9.19
CA ARG A 213 -16.38 6.33 -9.29
C ARG A 213 -16.90 6.85 -10.63
N PHE A 214 -16.93 5.98 -11.64
CA PHE A 214 -17.44 6.34 -12.96
C PHE A 214 -18.97 6.28 -13.00
N LYS A 215 -19.56 7.19 -13.80
CA LYS A 215 -20.99 7.21 -14.13
C LYS A 215 -21.12 7.46 -15.62
N TYR A 216 -21.99 6.71 -16.27
CA TYR A 216 -22.35 6.96 -17.66
C TYR A 216 -23.59 7.82 -17.70
N ILE A 217 -23.48 9.04 -18.26
CA ILE A 217 -24.55 10.06 -18.31
C ILE A 217 -24.49 10.72 -19.68
N ASN A 218 -25.64 10.77 -20.40
CA ASN A 218 -25.78 11.48 -21.66
C ASN A 218 -24.71 11.19 -22.73
N GLY A 219 -24.33 9.91 -22.88
CA GLY A 219 -23.29 9.53 -23.85
C GLY A 219 -21.83 9.74 -23.38
N GLN A 220 -21.66 10.15 -22.13
CA GLN A 220 -20.34 10.39 -21.55
C GLN A 220 -20.08 9.50 -20.32
N LEU A 221 -18.86 8.98 -20.23
CA LEU A 221 -18.36 8.32 -19.04
C LEU A 221 -17.59 9.32 -18.19
N VAL A 222 -18.09 9.65 -17.01
CA VAL A 222 -17.58 10.70 -16.13
C VAL A 222 -16.95 10.09 -14.88
N ASP A 223 -15.66 10.40 -14.61
CA ASP A 223 -15.02 10.12 -13.33
C ASP A 223 -15.42 11.18 -12.29
N THR A 224 -16.15 10.79 -11.26
CA THR A 224 -16.65 11.73 -10.24
C THR A 224 -15.55 12.33 -9.37
N LYS A 225 -14.36 11.69 -9.28
CA LYS A 225 -13.22 12.18 -8.48
C LYS A 225 -12.38 13.21 -9.24
N TYR A 226 -12.06 12.93 -10.50
CA TYR A 226 -11.14 13.74 -11.31
C TYR A 226 -11.86 14.60 -12.36
N LYS A 227 -13.18 14.45 -12.49
CA LYS A 227 -14.02 15.16 -13.46
C LYS A 227 -13.55 14.99 -14.92
N HIS A 228 -12.95 13.83 -15.20
CA HIS A 228 -12.63 13.46 -16.58
C HIS A 228 -13.88 12.94 -17.28
N GLU A 229 -14.15 13.45 -18.47
CA GLU A 229 -15.27 13.09 -19.31
C GLU A 229 -14.78 12.43 -20.59
N ILE A 230 -15.32 11.26 -20.91
CA ILE A 230 -14.96 10.49 -22.09
C ILE A 230 -16.23 10.25 -22.89
N ASN A 231 -16.27 10.70 -24.12
CA ASN A 231 -17.40 10.47 -25.02
C ASN A 231 -17.46 9.00 -25.42
N ILE A 232 -18.61 8.39 -25.24
CA ILE A 232 -18.88 7.00 -25.61
C ILE A 232 -20.03 7.00 -26.63
N ASN A 233 -19.76 6.55 -27.85
CA ASN A 233 -20.77 6.54 -28.89
C ASN A 233 -21.66 5.29 -28.77
N ASP A 234 -21.09 4.08 -28.87
CA ASP A 234 -21.86 2.84 -28.96
C ASP A 234 -21.56 1.85 -27.85
N TYR A 235 -20.28 1.65 -27.56
CA TYR A 235 -19.81 0.65 -26.60
C TYR A 235 -18.45 1.04 -26.02
N ILE A 236 -18.09 0.38 -24.91
CA ILE A 236 -16.75 0.42 -24.32
C ILE A 236 -16.11 -0.96 -24.39
N ASN A 237 -14.78 -0.97 -24.54
CA ASN A 237 -13.99 -2.18 -24.37
C ASN A 237 -13.49 -2.25 -22.92
N VAL A 238 -13.79 -3.31 -22.21
CA VAL A 238 -13.38 -3.50 -20.83
C VAL A 238 -12.55 -4.77 -20.70
N TYR A 239 -11.32 -4.63 -20.26
CA TYR A 239 -10.50 -5.76 -19.88
C TYR A 239 -10.67 -6.07 -18.39
N ASP A 240 -11.25 -7.23 -18.11
CA ASP A 240 -11.34 -7.78 -16.75
C ASP A 240 -10.00 -8.46 -16.41
N SER A 241 -9.16 -7.78 -15.65
CA SER A 241 -7.81 -8.25 -15.34
C SER A 241 -7.76 -9.43 -14.35
N GLU A 242 -8.88 -9.75 -13.68
CA GLU A 242 -8.98 -10.93 -12.82
C GLU A 242 -9.31 -12.19 -13.64
N LYS A 243 -10.10 -12.02 -14.71
CA LYS A 243 -10.54 -13.14 -15.59
C LYS A 243 -9.70 -13.27 -16.86
N ASP A 244 -8.83 -12.30 -17.14
CA ASP A 244 -8.04 -12.21 -18.36
C ASP A 244 -8.89 -12.22 -19.65
N VAL A 245 -9.96 -11.42 -19.68
CA VAL A 245 -10.93 -11.36 -20.78
C VAL A 245 -11.18 -9.92 -21.20
N LEU A 246 -11.19 -9.67 -22.52
CA LEU A 246 -11.63 -8.43 -23.11
C LEU A 246 -13.13 -8.49 -23.42
N LEU A 247 -13.91 -7.65 -22.77
CA LEU A 247 -15.36 -7.58 -22.93
C LEU A 247 -15.74 -6.36 -23.76
N LYS A 248 -16.79 -6.48 -24.57
CA LYS A 248 -17.46 -5.36 -25.22
C LYS A 248 -18.78 -5.12 -24.50
N ILE A 249 -18.98 -3.90 -24.01
CA ILE A 249 -20.17 -3.52 -23.23
C ILE A 249 -20.84 -2.37 -23.95
N ASP A 250 -22.08 -2.60 -24.37
CA ASP A 250 -22.87 -1.59 -25.05
C ASP A 250 -23.30 -0.48 -24.09
N ALA A 251 -23.62 0.70 -24.62
CA ALA A 251 -23.91 1.90 -23.85
C ALA A 251 -24.98 1.68 -22.75
N ASP A 252 -26.03 0.93 -23.04
CA ASP A 252 -27.09 0.63 -22.08
C ASP A 252 -26.65 -0.25 -20.92
N GLY A 253 -25.61 -1.07 -21.12
CA GLY A 253 -25.02 -1.97 -20.12
C GLY A 253 -23.97 -1.33 -19.21
N ILE A 254 -23.43 -0.16 -19.54
CA ILE A 254 -22.29 0.43 -18.85
C ILE A 254 -22.58 0.69 -17.37
N ASN A 255 -23.69 1.32 -17.03
CA ASN A 255 -24.02 1.61 -15.63
C ASN A 255 -24.30 0.34 -14.82
N SER A 256 -24.88 -0.68 -15.43
CA SER A 256 -25.10 -1.98 -14.80
C SER A 256 -23.74 -2.65 -14.50
N TYR A 257 -22.83 -2.62 -15.47
CA TYR A 257 -21.47 -3.13 -15.29
C TYR A 257 -20.73 -2.40 -14.17
N ILE A 258 -20.73 -1.06 -14.18
CA ILE A 258 -20.08 -0.25 -13.14
C ILE A 258 -20.65 -0.59 -11.75
N SER A 259 -21.96 -0.77 -11.65
CA SER A 259 -22.61 -1.13 -10.39
C SER A 259 -22.21 -2.50 -9.86
N SER A 260 -21.89 -3.44 -10.76
CA SER A 260 -21.42 -4.80 -10.41
C SER A 260 -19.96 -4.85 -9.93
N LEU A 261 -19.15 -3.82 -10.22
CA LEU A 261 -17.76 -3.77 -9.80
C LEU A 261 -17.63 -3.76 -8.27
N PRO A 262 -16.54 -4.29 -7.71
CA PRO A 262 -16.31 -4.25 -6.27
C PRO A 262 -16.25 -2.80 -5.76
N SER A 263 -16.80 -2.55 -4.58
CA SER A 263 -16.65 -1.26 -3.92
C SER A 263 -15.23 -1.08 -3.39
N GLU A 264 -14.76 0.17 -3.36
CA GLU A 264 -13.55 0.54 -2.63
C GLU A 264 -13.74 0.22 -1.14
N THR A 265 -13.32 -0.95 -0.70
CA THR A 265 -13.21 -1.20 0.74
C THR A 265 -11.94 -0.51 1.23
N ARG A 266 -12.07 0.74 1.63
CA ARG A 266 -11.09 1.38 2.51
C ARG A 266 -11.26 0.74 3.88
N HIS A 267 -10.34 -0.13 4.24
CA HIS A 267 -10.18 -0.60 5.61
C HIS A 267 -9.32 0.36 6.41
#